data_e6b7a3e04dfb529acd5139bcbf8f6e72
#
_entry.id   e6b7a3e04dfb529acd5139bcbf8f6e72
#
_cell.length_a   1.000
_cell.length_b   1.000
_cell.length_c   1.000
_cell.angle_alpha   90.00
_cell.angle_beta   90.00
_cell.angle_gamma   90.00
#
_symmetry.space_group_name_H-M   'P 1'
#
loop_
_entity.id
_entity.type
_entity.pdbx_description
1 polymer ?
#
loop_
_entity_poly.entity_id
_entity_poly.type
_entity_poly.pdbx_seq_one_letter_code
_entity_poly.pdbx_strand_id
1 'polypeptide(L)'
;MNDDLILKSKAYFSFCKNVKLPNSAWSHICGSDLIKDIKGDFHVLEDNLRIPSGVSYMLENRYVMKRVFPDLFSHYGVSRIDEYPLRLYETLVDSSFRNTKSPEIVLLTPGIYNSAYYEHSYLAQQMGIDLVEGSDLIVKKNIVYKKTIEGLQKVDVIYRR
;
A
#
# COMPACT_ATOMS: atom_id res chain seq x y z
N MET A 1 20.89 1.14 19.31
CA MET A 1 20.40 2.51 19.03
C MET A 1 20.03 3.11 20.38
N ASN A 2 20.32 4.40 20.61
CA ASN A 2 19.97 5.02 21.89
C ASN A 2 18.46 5.30 21.92
N ASP A 3 17.74 4.75 22.91
CA ASP A 3 16.28 4.89 23.05
C ASP A 3 15.85 6.36 23.12
N ASP A 4 16.70 7.24 23.63
CA ASP A 4 16.45 8.68 23.68
C ASP A 4 16.24 9.32 22.30
N LEU A 5 16.89 8.83 21.25
CA LEU A 5 16.72 9.33 19.88
C LEU A 5 15.31 9.02 19.36
N ILE A 6 14.76 7.88 19.75
CA ILE A 6 13.41 7.47 19.35
C ILE A 6 12.37 8.21 20.18
N LEU A 7 12.49 8.14 21.51
CA LEU A 7 11.48 8.65 22.45
C LEU A 7 11.36 10.18 22.46
N LYS A 8 12.45 10.90 22.11
CA LYS A 8 12.46 12.37 21.99
C LYS A 8 12.16 12.88 20.58
N SER A 9 11.98 11.99 19.61
CA SER A 9 11.61 12.37 18.25
C SER A 9 10.23 13.01 18.20
N LYS A 10 10.08 14.09 17.43
CA LYS A 10 8.75 14.70 17.15
C LYS A 10 7.80 13.77 16.43
N ALA A 11 8.32 12.73 15.77
CA ALA A 11 7.54 11.70 15.08
C ALA A 11 7.12 10.54 15.99
N TYR A 12 7.56 10.54 17.26
CA TYR A 12 7.16 9.52 18.22
C TYR A 12 5.79 9.85 18.84
N PHE A 13 4.81 9.00 18.54
CA PHE A 13 3.46 9.13 19.10
C PHE A 13 3.31 8.27 20.34
N SER A 14 3.49 8.89 21.52
CA SER A 14 3.42 8.20 22.81
C SER A 14 2.09 7.49 23.07
N PHE A 15 0.99 7.99 22.51
CA PHE A 15 -0.34 7.38 22.62
C PHE A 15 -0.48 6.06 21.86
N CYS A 16 0.43 5.77 20.92
CA CYS A 16 0.50 4.47 20.25
C CYS A 16 1.19 3.40 21.10
N LYS A 17 1.86 3.79 22.19
CA LYS A 17 2.49 2.85 23.11
C LYS A 17 1.42 1.94 23.73
N ASN A 18 1.61 0.63 23.67
CA ASN A 18 0.68 -0.40 24.17
C ASN A 18 -0.60 -0.61 23.32
N VAL A 19 -0.73 0.02 22.16
CA VAL A 19 -1.80 -0.32 21.22
C VAL A 19 -1.54 -1.73 20.67
N LYS A 20 -2.52 -2.60 20.79
CA LYS A 20 -2.49 -3.93 20.18
C LYS A 20 -3.17 -3.85 18.81
N LEU A 21 -2.40 -4.09 17.76
CA LEU A 21 -2.92 -4.14 16.40
C LEU A 21 -3.33 -5.56 16.02
N PRO A 22 -4.30 -5.72 15.11
CA PRO A 22 -4.57 -7.01 14.48
C PRO A 22 -3.28 -7.58 13.89
N ASN A 23 -3.04 -8.88 14.08
CA ASN A 23 -1.86 -9.57 13.57
C ASN A 23 -0.50 -8.97 13.98
N SER A 24 -0.47 -8.06 14.97
CA SER A 24 0.74 -7.33 15.41
C SER A 24 1.47 -6.57 14.29
N ALA A 25 0.79 -6.26 13.19
CA ALA A 25 1.37 -5.58 12.04
C ALA A 25 1.24 -4.05 12.18
N TRP A 26 2.36 -3.36 12.34
CA TRP A 26 2.44 -1.90 12.40
C TRP A 26 2.63 -1.27 11.02
N SER A 27 3.25 -2.00 10.10
CA SER A 27 3.40 -1.60 8.70
C SER A 27 3.11 -2.80 7.82
N HIS A 28 2.20 -2.63 6.87
CA HIS A 28 1.80 -3.69 5.95
C HIS A 28 2.61 -3.66 4.66
N ILE A 29 3.25 -2.52 4.38
CA ILE A 29 4.08 -2.30 3.19
C ILE A 29 5.36 -1.62 3.62
N CYS A 30 6.48 -2.17 3.17
CA CYS A 30 7.82 -1.62 3.37
C CYS A 30 8.46 -1.37 2.00
N GLY A 31 8.97 -0.18 1.78
CA GLY A 31 9.82 0.16 0.63
C GLY A 31 11.27 0.21 1.08
N SER A 32 12.02 -0.87 0.89
CA SER A 32 13.44 -0.93 1.29
C SER A 32 14.31 -0.40 0.16
N ASP A 33 15.15 0.59 0.47
CA ASP A 33 16.19 1.08 -0.43
C ASP A 33 17.45 0.22 -0.28
N LEU A 34 17.91 -0.31 -1.40
CA LEU A 34 19.03 -1.24 -1.43
C LEU A 34 20.19 -0.65 -2.21
N ILE A 35 21.40 -0.91 -1.73
CA ILE A 35 22.63 -0.67 -2.48
C ILE A 35 23.39 -1.98 -2.68
N LYS A 36 24.06 -2.09 -3.81
CA LYS A 36 24.94 -3.22 -4.12
C LYS A 36 26.38 -2.78 -3.95
N ASP A 37 27.16 -3.49 -3.13
CA ASP A 37 28.57 -3.20 -2.93
C ASP A 37 29.45 -3.76 -4.06
N ILE A 38 30.75 -3.49 -3.97
CA ILE A 38 31.75 -3.93 -4.99
C ILE A 38 31.91 -5.45 -5.06
N LYS A 39 31.48 -6.18 -4.03
CA LYS A 39 31.51 -7.66 -3.99
C LYS A 39 30.25 -8.26 -4.58
N GLY A 40 29.23 -7.45 -4.83
CA GLY A 40 27.94 -7.88 -5.33
C GLY A 40 26.89 -8.15 -4.26
N ASP A 41 27.18 -7.87 -3.00
CA ASP A 41 26.26 -8.07 -1.87
C ASP A 41 25.29 -6.89 -1.75
N PHE A 42 24.01 -7.18 -1.42
CA PHE A 42 23.00 -6.16 -1.19
C PHE A 42 22.94 -5.76 0.28
N HIS A 43 22.89 -4.46 0.52
CA HIS A 43 22.75 -3.85 1.84
C HIS A 43 21.52 -2.93 1.85
N VAL A 44 20.75 -2.99 2.94
CA VAL A 44 19.63 -2.08 3.16
C VAL A 44 20.17 -0.73 3.61
N LEU A 45 19.80 0.34 2.92
CA LEU A 45 20.08 1.72 3.33
C LEU A 45 19.03 2.24 4.30
N GLU A 46 17.75 2.08 3.92
CA GLU A 46 16.64 2.49 4.73
C GLU A 46 15.39 1.68 4.41
N ASP A 47 14.42 1.70 5.34
CA ASP A 47 13.09 1.16 5.16
C ASP A 47 12.05 2.29 5.21
N ASN A 48 11.39 2.53 4.09
CA ASN A 48 10.29 3.48 3.99
C ASN A 48 8.99 2.78 4.40
N LEU A 49 8.51 3.10 5.61
CA LEU A 49 7.29 2.49 6.17
C LEU A 49 6.06 3.39 6.04
N ARG A 50 6.24 4.60 5.52
CA ARG A 50 5.16 5.56 5.35
C ARG A 50 4.89 5.79 3.87
N ILE A 51 3.83 5.14 3.37
CA ILE A 51 3.31 5.32 2.00
C ILE A 51 4.43 5.17 0.95
N PRO A 52 5.21 4.07 0.94
CA PRO A 52 6.18 3.85 -0.12
C PRO A 52 5.47 3.79 -1.48
N SER A 53 6.08 4.34 -2.51
CA SER A 53 5.53 4.42 -3.87
C SER A 53 6.48 3.78 -4.89
N GLY A 54 5.98 3.58 -6.12
CA GLY A 54 6.77 3.07 -7.24
C GLY A 54 6.45 1.65 -7.67
N VAL A 55 5.63 0.90 -6.93
CA VAL A 55 5.29 -0.49 -7.26
C VAL A 55 4.54 -0.62 -8.57
N SER A 56 3.68 0.34 -8.91
CA SER A 56 2.98 0.35 -10.21
C SER A 56 3.95 0.41 -11.38
N TYR A 57 4.98 1.25 -11.28
CA TYR A 57 6.02 1.35 -12.30
C TYR A 57 6.85 0.08 -12.39
N MET A 58 7.12 -0.58 -11.27
CA MET A 58 7.80 -1.88 -11.25
C MET A 58 6.96 -2.94 -11.99
N LEU A 59 5.66 -2.99 -11.75
CA LEU A 59 4.74 -3.94 -12.38
C LEU A 59 4.62 -3.69 -13.88
N GLU A 60 4.43 -2.43 -14.28
CA GLU A 60 4.37 -2.04 -15.69
C GLU A 60 5.70 -2.29 -16.41
N ASN A 61 6.82 -1.91 -15.80
CA ASN A 61 8.14 -2.19 -16.35
C ASN A 61 8.35 -3.70 -16.56
N ARG A 62 7.96 -4.51 -15.57
CA ARG A 62 8.03 -5.98 -15.69
C ARG A 62 7.16 -6.49 -16.84
N TYR A 63 5.96 -5.96 -16.99
CA TYR A 63 5.06 -6.32 -18.08
C TYR A 63 5.66 -6.00 -19.45
N VAL A 64 6.19 -4.78 -19.63
CA VAL A 64 6.84 -4.34 -20.86
C VAL A 64 8.09 -5.20 -21.15
N MET A 65 8.95 -5.39 -20.15
CA MET A 65 10.18 -6.19 -20.31
C MET A 65 9.90 -7.62 -20.73
N LYS A 66 8.87 -8.24 -20.17
CA LYS A 66 8.44 -9.60 -20.59
C LYS A 66 8.02 -9.67 -22.06
N ARG A 67 7.43 -8.61 -22.58
CA ARG A 67 7.01 -8.55 -23.99
C ARG A 67 8.16 -8.26 -24.95
N VAL A 68 9.10 -7.42 -24.51
CA VAL A 68 10.25 -7.01 -25.35
C VAL A 68 11.35 -8.07 -25.34
N PHE A 69 11.57 -8.73 -24.20
CA PHE A 69 12.66 -9.68 -24.00
C PHE A 69 12.19 -11.02 -23.41
N PRO A 70 11.25 -11.74 -24.05
CA PRO A 70 10.68 -12.97 -23.49
C PRO A 70 11.73 -14.07 -23.24
N ASP A 71 12.72 -14.18 -24.11
CA ASP A 71 13.77 -15.19 -24.01
C ASP A 71 14.68 -14.98 -22.79
N LEU A 72 14.95 -13.71 -22.43
CA LEU A 72 15.73 -13.40 -21.22
C LEU A 72 15.00 -13.85 -19.96
N PHE A 73 13.67 -13.63 -19.89
CA PHE A 73 12.87 -14.07 -18.75
C PHE A 73 12.85 -15.58 -18.60
N SER A 74 12.76 -16.31 -19.71
CA SER A 74 12.84 -17.76 -19.71
C SER A 74 14.22 -18.27 -19.29
N HIS A 75 15.29 -17.66 -19.83
CA HIS A 75 16.67 -18.06 -19.57
C HIS A 75 17.09 -17.84 -18.12
N TYR A 76 16.75 -16.66 -17.54
CA TYR A 76 17.17 -16.28 -16.18
C TYR A 76 16.19 -16.71 -15.08
N GLY A 77 15.07 -17.34 -15.40
CA GLY A 77 14.09 -17.79 -14.41
C GLY A 77 13.57 -16.67 -13.52
N VAL A 78 13.31 -15.50 -14.10
CA VAL A 78 12.91 -14.29 -13.33
C VAL A 78 11.58 -14.53 -12.63
N SER A 79 11.57 -14.37 -11.30
CA SER A 79 10.39 -14.60 -10.46
C SER A 79 9.21 -13.70 -10.83
N ARG A 80 8.00 -14.22 -10.66
CA ARG A 80 6.74 -13.49 -10.86
C ARG A 80 6.55 -12.43 -9.77
N ILE A 81 5.95 -11.29 -10.16
CA ILE A 81 5.56 -10.20 -9.26
C ILE A 81 4.12 -9.74 -9.52
N ASP A 82 3.46 -10.32 -10.48
CA ASP A 82 2.10 -9.96 -10.94
C ASP A 82 1.02 -10.25 -9.89
N GLU A 83 1.32 -11.03 -8.86
CA GLU A 83 0.44 -11.26 -7.72
C GLU A 83 0.40 -10.11 -6.69
N TYR A 84 1.27 -9.10 -6.81
CA TYR A 84 1.37 -8.02 -5.81
C TYR A 84 0.02 -7.33 -5.51
N PRO A 85 -0.79 -6.93 -6.51
CA PRO A 85 -2.08 -6.30 -6.22
C PRO A 85 -3.05 -7.23 -5.47
N LEU A 86 -3.03 -8.52 -5.80
CA LEU A 86 -3.85 -9.52 -5.10
C LEU A 86 -3.41 -9.64 -3.63
N ARG A 87 -2.11 -9.74 -3.37
CA ARG A 87 -1.58 -9.83 -2.01
C ARG A 87 -1.86 -8.57 -1.19
N LEU A 88 -1.78 -7.40 -1.84
CA LEU A 88 -2.17 -6.15 -1.20
C LEU A 88 -3.66 -6.14 -0.84
N TYR A 89 -4.52 -6.56 -1.75
CA TYR A 89 -5.96 -6.68 -1.50
C TYR A 89 -6.25 -7.64 -0.33
N GLU A 90 -5.65 -8.83 -0.31
CA GLU A 90 -5.78 -9.79 0.79
C GLU A 90 -5.35 -9.17 2.13
N THR A 91 -4.25 -8.43 2.15
CA THR A 91 -3.75 -7.71 3.35
C THR A 91 -4.76 -6.67 3.84
N LEU A 92 -5.42 -5.96 2.92
CA LEU A 92 -6.45 -4.98 3.26
C LEU A 92 -7.72 -5.67 3.79
N VAL A 93 -8.12 -6.80 3.21
CA VAL A 93 -9.21 -7.64 3.73
C VAL A 93 -8.93 -8.07 5.17
N ASP A 94 -7.73 -8.58 5.44
CA ASP A 94 -7.30 -9.04 6.76
C ASP A 94 -7.20 -7.90 7.78
N SER A 95 -7.04 -6.66 7.31
CA SER A 95 -7.03 -5.46 8.16
C SER A 95 -8.42 -4.99 8.59
N SER A 96 -9.49 -5.59 8.04
CA SER A 96 -10.87 -5.23 8.39
C SER A 96 -11.22 -5.68 9.80
N PHE A 97 -11.78 -4.75 10.60
CA PHE A 97 -12.35 -5.09 11.91
C PHE A 97 -13.69 -5.83 11.83
N ARG A 98 -14.31 -5.87 10.65
CA ARG A 98 -15.54 -6.65 10.43
C ARG A 98 -15.17 -8.06 10.06
N ASN A 99 -15.79 -9.02 10.76
CA ASN A 99 -15.71 -10.42 10.40
C ASN A 99 -16.63 -10.69 9.18
N THR A 100 -16.23 -10.18 8.01
CA THR A 100 -16.92 -10.36 6.74
C THR A 100 -15.94 -10.84 5.68
N LYS A 101 -16.39 -11.72 4.80
CA LYS A 101 -15.57 -12.23 3.69
C LYS A 101 -15.34 -11.19 2.59
N SER A 102 -16.14 -10.12 2.57
CA SER A 102 -16.10 -9.10 1.54
C SER A 102 -16.27 -7.72 2.17
N PRO A 103 -15.21 -7.18 2.83
CA PRO A 103 -15.24 -5.83 3.37
C PRO A 103 -15.25 -4.80 2.24
N GLU A 104 -15.92 -3.67 2.49
CA GLU A 104 -15.89 -2.53 1.58
C GLU A 104 -14.57 -1.77 1.75
N ILE A 105 -13.72 -1.86 0.74
CA ILE A 105 -12.38 -1.27 0.72
C ILE A 105 -12.33 -0.15 -0.29
N VAL A 106 -11.73 0.99 0.09
CA VAL A 106 -11.49 2.10 -0.83
C VAL A 106 -10.03 2.54 -0.78
N LEU A 107 -9.49 3.00 -1.92
CA LEU A 107 -8.20 3.67 -1.97
C LEU A 107 -8.44 5.19 -1.94
N LEU A 108 -7.97 5.84 -0.88
CA LEU A 108 -8.09 7.29 -0.71
C LEU A 108 -6.88 8.00 -1.29
N THR A 109 -7.12 8.82 -2.32
CA THR A 109 -6.12 9.66 -2.99
C THR A 109 -6.31 11.14 -2.65
N PRO A 110 -5.22 11.95 -2.63
CA PRO A 110 -5.32 13.41 -2.61
C PRO A 110 -5.82 14.03 -3.92
N GLY A 111 -6.00 13.22 -4.98
CA GLY A 111 -6.51 13.66 -6.27
C GLY A 111 -5.45 13.78 -7.37
N ILE A 112 -5.88 14.24 -8.54
CA ILE A 112 -5.13 14.22 -9.80
C ILE A 112 -3.85 15.07 -9.79
N TYR A 113 -3.73 16.02 -8.87
CA TYR A 113 -2.52 16.87 -8.76
C TYR A 113 -1.42 16.22 -7.92
N ASN A 114 -1.67 15.04 -7.34
CA ASN A 114 -0.64 14.31 -6.61
C ASN A 114 0.31 13.61 -7.60
N SER A 115 1.61 13.71 -7.37
CA SER A 115 2.64 13.12 -8.24
C SER A 115 2.53 11.59 -8.35
N ALA A 116 1.94 10.92 -7.35
CA ALA A 116 1.74 9.48 -7.34
C ALA A 116 0.32 9.06 -7.78
N TYR A 117 -0.49 9.98 -8.36
CA TYR A 117 -1.87 9.68 -8.74
C TYR A 117 -1.98 8.50 -9.72
N TYR A 118 -1.04 8.39 -10.66
CA TYR A 118 -0.98 7.23 -11.56
C TYR A 118 -0.93 5.91 -10.77
N GLU A 119 -0.07 5.83 -9.75
CA GLU A 119 0.03 4.62 -8.92
C GLU A 119 -1.25 4.36 -8.14
N HIS A 120 -1.90 5.41 -7.63
CA HIS A 120 -3.16 5.27 -6.90
C HIS A 120 -4.25 4.67 -7.80
N SER A 121 -4.43 5.22 -9.00
CA SER A 121 -5.43 4.73 -9.97
C SER A 121 -5.08 3.33 -10.47
N TYR A 122 -3.81 3.06 -10.75
CA TYR A 122 -3.34 1.75 -11.18
C TYR A 122 -3.64 0.67 -10.13
N LEU A 123 -3.25 0.91 -8.88
CA LEU A 123 -3.48 -0.05 -7.80
C LEU A 123 -4.97 -0.27 -7.51
N ALA A 124 -5.77 0.79 -7.48
CA ALA A 124 -7.22 0.67 -7.31
C ALA A 124 -7.84 -0.20 -8.41
N GLN A 125 -7.46 0.04 -9.67
CA GLN A 125 -7.92 -0.74 -10.81
C GLN A 125 -7.48 -2.22 -10.73
N GLN A 126 -6.22 -2.47 -10.39
CA GLN A 126 -5.68 -3.83 -10.30
C GLN A 126 -6.29 -4.63 -9.15
N MET A 127 -6.65 -3.98 -8.05
CA MET A 127 -7.32 -4.60 -6.91
C MET A 127 -8.84 -4.69 -7.09
N GLY A 128 -9.43 -3.97 -8.06
CA GLY A 128 -10.88 -3.92 -8.24
C GLY A 128 -11.60 -3.18 -7.11
N ILE A 129 -10.97 -2.16 -6.52
CA ILE A 129 -11.54 -1.32 -5.46
C ILE A 129 -11.75 0.11 -5.94
N ASP A 130 -12.64 0.85 -5.27
CA ASP A 130 -12.91 2.23 -5.63
C ASP A 130 -11.75 3.16 -5.27
N LEU A 131 -11.37 4.01 -6.22
CA LEU A 131 -10.52 5.16 -6.01
C LEU A 131 -11.40 6.35 -5.58
N VAL A 132 -11.14 6.90 -4.39
CA VAL A 132 -11.94 7.99 -3.83
C VAL A 132 -11.08 9.17 -3.40
N GLU A 133 -11.63 10.36 -3.48
CA GLU A 133 -11.08 11.57 -2.87
C GLU A 133 -11.80 11.89 -1.55
N GLY A 134 -11.27 12.85 -0.77
CA GLY A 134 -11.90 13.25 0.48
C GLY A 134 -13.33 13.76 0.33
N SER A 135 -13.66 14.37 -0.83
CA SER A 135 -15.00 14.83 -1.20
C SER A 135 -16.03 13.71 -1.37
N ASP A 136 -15.56 12.50 -1.71
CA ASP A 136 -16.43 11.33 -1.93
C ASP A 136 -16.80 10.62 -0.64
N LEU A 137 -16.12 10.98 0.45
CA LEU A 137 -16.33 10.39 1.76
C LEU A 137 -17.14 11.31 2.67
N ILE A 138 -17.89 10.71 3.57
CA ILE A 138 -18.60 11.41 4.65
C ILE A 138 -18.55 10.59 5.95
N VAL A 139 -18.39 11.28 7.07
CA VAL A 139 -18.45 10.66 8.39
C VAL A 139 -19.82 10.92 9.03
N LYS A 140 -20.51 9.85 9.41
CA LYS A 140 -21.77 9.92 10.17
C LYS A 140 -21.68 8.96 11.36
N LYS A 141 -21.93 9.48 12.57
CA LYS A 141 -21.91 8.69 13.82
C LYS A 141 -20.62 7.87 13.97
N ASN A 142 -19.47 8.49 13.71
CA ASN A 142 -18.12 7.89 13.74
C ASN A 142 -17.91 6.70 12.76
N ILE A 143 -18.72 6.63 11.72
CA ILE A 143 -18.59 5.63 10.64
C ILE A 143 -18.36 6.39 9.34
N VAL A 144 -17.38 5.90 8.54
CA VAL A 144 -17.09 6.44 7.21
C VAL A 144 -18.00 5.78 6.18
N TYR A 145 -18.52 6.60 5.28
CA TYR A 145 -19.31 6.17 4.14
C TYR A 145 -18.75 6.78 2.86
N LYS A 146 -18.76 6.04 1.76
CA LYS A 146 -18.58 6.59 0.43
C LYS A 146 -19.93 6.98 -0.17
N LYS A 147 -19.94 8.04 -0.96
CA LYS A 147 -21.10 8.50 -1.73
C LYS A 147 -21.19 7.69 -3.02
N THR A 148 -22.32 7.09 -3.27
CA THR A 148 -22.62 6.37 -4.51
C THR A 148 -23.91 6.90 -5.12
N ILE A 149 -24.21 6.52 -6.37
CA ILE A 149 -25.48 6.87 -7.02
C ILE A 149 -26.70 6.27 -6.31
N GLU A 150 -26.53 5.17 -5.59
CA GLU A 150 -27.57 4.48 -4.81
C GLU A 150 -27.68 5.02 -3.37
N GLY A 151 -26.79 5.93 -2.97
CA GLY A 151 -26.76 6.51 -1.63
C GLY A 151 -25.42 6.34 -0.92
N LEU A 152 -25.45 6.20 0.39
CA LEU A 152 -24.26 6.07 1.22
C LEU A 152 -23.92 4.60 1.47
N GLN A 153 -22.73 4.18 1.08
CA GLN A 153 -22.21 2.85 1.34
C GLN A 153 -21.15 2.92 2.43
N LYS A 154 -21.28 2.09 3.48
CA LYS A 154 -20.33 2.04 4.58
C LYS A 154 -18.98 1.52 4.10
N VAL A 155 -17.89 2.22 4.48
CA VAL A 155 -16.52 1.81 4.22
C VAL A 155 -15.98 1.08 5.44
N ASP A 156 -15.31 -0.05 5.21
CA ASP A 156 -14.69 -0.88 6.25
C ASP A 156 -13.18 -0.67 6.34
N VAL A 157 -12.52 -0.48 5.20
CA VAL A 157 -11.07 -0.28 5.14
C VAL A 157 -10.74 0.88 4.19
N ILE A 158 -9.85 1.75 4.62
CA ILE A 158 -9.33 2.85 3.81
C ILE A 158 -7.84 2.62 3.60
N TYR A 159 -7.45 2.34 2.36
CA TYR A 159 -6.05 2.34 1.96
C TYR A 159 -5.67 3.78 1.59
N ARG A 160 -5.02 4.46 2.52
CA ARG A 160 -4.62 5.86 2.33
C ARG A 160 -3.29 5.96 1.58
N ARG A 161 -3.28 6.78 0.53
CA ARG A 161 -2.08 7.07 -0.26
C ARG A 161 -1.71 8.54 -0.18
#